data_f67964e61a244b7d31f90667e39e5349
#
_entry.id   f67964e61a244b7d31f90667e39e5349
#
_cell.length_a   1.000
_cell.length_b   1.000
_cell.length_c   1.000
_cell.angle_alpha   90.00
_cell.angle_beta   90.00
_cell.angle_gamma   90.00
#
_symmetry.space_group_name_H-M   'P 1'
#
loop_
_entity.id
_entity.type
_entity.pdbx_description
1 polymer ?
#
loop_
_entity_poly.entity_id
_entity_poly.type
_entity_poly.pdbx_seq_one_letter_code
_entity_poly.pdbx_strand_id
1 'polypeptide(L)'
;MDRTRRCIIAILVVIFIGLIAIIAGALFIVHDGGLTQGDKNILVCAIDESEDRPGMGACDMAFIVHLENGTLKNYTAIYPGGMTHPSAEEPQEAQQQGAGSALLLHDAFWDEDNSVGMKYAKEIVEYQTNMSVDSVVAINSQALDAILSAAGPLEINGEITNASGIDIIREEDWGNGVSRADAVMGIVKAAAKAASSDQSIKSAMVNAALDQYSKGNIVMDEQGAFAGLLASKGFESIF
;
A
#
# COMPACT_ATOMS: atom_id res chain seq x y z
N MET A 1 -42.07 16.88 10.94
CA MET A 1 -40.73 17.32 11.37
C MET A 1 -40.74 18.85 11.33
N ASP A 2 -40.56 19.48 12.47
CA ASP A 2 -40.70 20.88 12.69
C ASP A 2 -39.68 21.70 11.85
N ARG A 3 -40.09 22.88 11.36
CA ARG A 3 -39.28 23.74 10.49
C ARG A 3 -37.94 24.10 11.14
N THR A 4 -37.93 24.27 12.44
CA THR A 4 -36.73 24.54 13.25
C THR A 4 -35.75 23.37 13.25
N ARG A 5 -36.23 22.13 13.34
CA ARG A 5 -35.38 20.94 13.27
C ARG A 5 -34.74 20.74 11.88
N ARG A 6 -35.47 21.08 10.81
CA ARG A 6 -34.91 21.06 9.44
C ARG A 6 -33.80 22.09 9.25
N CYS A 7 -33.98 23.29 9.81
CA CYS A 7 -32.95 24.34 9.77
C CYS A 7 -31.69 23.93 10.57
N ILE A 8 -31.86 23.36 11.77
CA ILE A 8 -30.73 22.91 12.59
C ILE A 8 -29.96 21.77 11.90
N ILE A 9 -30.66 20.80 11.32
CA ILE A 9 -30.03 19.70 10.56
C ILE A 9 -29.29 20.25 9.33
N ALA A 10 -29.90 21.20 8.60
CA ALA A 10 -29.24 21.82 7.44
C ALA A 10 -27.97 22.59 7.85
N ILE A 11 -28.00 23.32 8.97
CA ILE A 11 -26.83 24.05 9.50
C ILE A 11 -25.74 23.05 9.95
N LEU A 12 -26.08 21.96 10.63
CA LEU A 12 -25.13 20.92 11.05
C LEU A 12 -24.51 20.22 9.85
N VAL A 13 -25.27 19.95 8.78
CA VAL A 13 -24.75 19.36 7.54
C VAL A 13 -23.81 20.32 6.83
N VAL A 14 -24.11 21.62 6.78
CA VAL A 14 -23.24 22.65 6.18
C VAL A 14 -21.94 22.80 7.00
N ILE A 15 -22.03 22.79 8.34
CA ILE A 15 -20.83 22.82 9.22
C ILE A 15 -20.00 21.56 9.03
N PHE A 16 -20.62 20.38 8.92
CA PHE A 16 -19.93 19.10 8.73
C PHE A 16 -19.25 19.03 7.35
N ILE A 17 -19.92 19.49 6.29
CA ILE A 17 -19.33 19.60 4.94
C ILE A 17 -18.20 20.63 4.94
N GLY A 18 -18.37 21.77 5.64
CA GLY A 18 -17.33 22.78 5.81
C GLY A 18 -16.11 22.25 6.56
N LEU A 19 -16.33 21.45 7.61
CA LEU A 19 -15.25 20.81 8.37
C LEU A 19 -14.50 19.77 7.54
N ILE A 20 -15.20 18.97 6.75
CA ILE A 20 -14.59 18.02 5.79
C ILE A 20 -13.81 18.78 4.72
N ALA A 21 -14.35 19.89 4.19
CA ALA A 21 -13.65 20.74 3.22
C ALA A 21 -12.41 21.43 3.83
N ILE A 22 -12.46 21.82 5.11
CA ILE A 22 -11.32 22.41 5.83
C ILE A 22 -10.27 21.32 6.12
N ILE A 23 -10.66 20.13 6.53
CA ILE A 23 -9.76 19.00 6.75
C ILE A 23 -9.15 18.56 5.42
N ALA A 24 -9.94 18.42 4.36
CA ALA A 24 -9.44 18.14 3.01
C ALA A 24 -8.53 19.27 2.52
N GLY A 25 -8.91 20.54 2.70
CA GLY A 25 -8.10 21.70 2.33
C GLY A 25 -6.81 21.82 3.15
N ALA A 26 -6.82 21.49 4.44
CA ALA A 26 -5.62 21.47 5.28
C ALA A 26 -4.68 20.32 4.88
N LEU A 27 -5.23 19.17 4.49
CA LEU A 27 -4.47 18.05 3.91
C LEU A 27 -3.90 18.43 2.53
N PHE A 28 -4.61 19.23 1.73
CA PHE A 28 -4.12 19.75 0.45
C PHE A 28 -3.05 20.84 0.59
N ILE A 29 -3.11 21.68 1.64
CA ILE A 29 -2.16 22.81 1.83
C ILE A 29 -0.80 22.33 2.37
N VAL A 30 -0.75 21.17 3.02
CA VAL A 30 0.50 20.65 3.66
C VAL A 30 1.41 19.89 2.68
N HIS A 31 0.93 19.52 1.48
CA HIS A 31 1.71 18.73 0.52
C HIS A 31 1.64 19.31 -0.90
N ASP A 32 2.24 20.48 -1.06
CA ASP A 32 2.59 20.99 -2.39
C ASP A 32 3.81 20.17 -2.88
N GLY A 33 3.60 19.28 -3.85
CA GLY A 33 4.65 18.47 -4.45
C GLY A 33 4.63 16.97 -4.13
N GLY A 34 3.55 16.47 -3.52
CA GLY A 34 3.37 15.05 -3.25
C GLY A 34 3.43 14.16 -4.50
N LEU A 35 2.97 12.93 -4.39
CA LEU A 35 3.03 11.89 -5.43
C LEU A 35 2.29 12.23 -6.74
N THR A 36 1.63 13.40 -6.81
CA THR A 36 0.83 13.85 -7.96
C THR A 36 1.61 14.64 -9.01
N GLN A 37 2.86 15.02 -8.75
CA GLN A 37 3.66 15.85 -9.65
C GLN A 37 5.03 15.24 -9.95
N GLY A 38 5.44 15.33 -11.22
CA GLY A 38 6.72 14.82 -11.69
C GLY A 38 6.81 13.29 -11.69
N ASP A 39 8.05 12.80 -11.80
CA ASP A 39 8.36 11.37 -11.72
C ASP A 39 8.57 10.99 -10.27
N LYS A 40 7.89 9.94 -9.81
CA LYS A 40 7.90 9.44 -8.44
C LYS A 40 8.06 7.93 -8.39
N ASN A 41 8.85 7.46 -7.46
CA ASN A 41 9.05 6.05 -7.16
C ASN A 41 8.47 5.73 -5.79
N ILE A 42 7.44 4.90 -5.73
CA ILE A 42 6.85 4.43 -4.48
C ILE A 42 7.30 2.98 -4.26
N LEU A 43 7.97 2.73 -3.14
CA LEU A 43 8.25 1.37 -2.70
C LEU A 43 7.01 0.83 -1.98
N VAL A 44 6.41 -0.21 -2.51
CA VAL A 44 5.30 -0.94 -1.89
C VAL A 44 5.83 -2.26 -1.37
N CYS A 45 5.78 -2.45 -0.05
CA CYS A 45 6.18 -3.68 0.63
C CYS A 45 4.95 -4.51 1.00
N ALA A 46 4.90 -5.75 0.54
CA ALA A 46 3.88 -6.72 0.92
C ALA A 46 4.38 -7.51 2.13
N ILE A 47 3.65 -7.40 3.23
CA ILE A 47 4.05 -7.88 4.55
C ILE A 47 3.26 -9.13 4.92
N ASP A 48 3.97 -10.17 5.29
CA ASP A 48 3.43 -11.37 5.90
C ASP A 48 3.42 -11.21 7.43
N GLU A 49 2.28 -10.88 7.98
CA GLU A 49 2.09 -10.73 9.43
C GLU A 49 1.96 -12.07 10.17
N SER A 50 1.89 -13.19 9.46
CA SER A 50 1.80 -14.50 10.11
C SER A 50 3.15 -15.01 10.61
N GLU A 51 4.24 -14.39 10.18
CA GLU A 51 5.54 -14.59 10.79
C GLU A 51 5.62 -13.79 12.11
N ASP A 52 5.77 -14.51 13.22
CA ASP A 52 5.75 -13.92 14.57
C ASP A 52 6.94 -12.98 14.79
N ARG A 53 6.67 -11.67 14.76
CA ARG A 53 7.63 -10.58 14.91
C ARG A 53 7.03 -9.47 15.78
N PRO A 54 7.85 -8.71 16.52
CA PRO A 54 7.36 -7.57 17.29
C PRO A 54 6.67 -6.50 16.44
N GLY A 55 7.15 -6.30 15.20
CA GLY A 55 6.65 -5.30 14.27
C GLY A 55 5.56 -5.81 13.34
N MET A 56 5.49 -5.21 12.14
CA MET A 56 4.41 -5.48 11.19
C MET A 56 4.46 -6.88 10.56
N GLY A 57 5.63 -7.51 10.51
CA GLY A 57 5.83 -8.83 9.90
C GLY A 57 7.02 -8.87 8.94
N ALA A 58 7.07 -9.93 8.12
CA ALA A 58 8.10 -10.14 7.12
C ALA A 58 7.76 -9.45 5.80
N CYS A 59 8.74 -8.76 5.19
CA CYS A 59 8.59 -8.27 3.83
C CYS A 59 8.94 -9.38 2.83
N ASP A 60 7.94 -10.10 2.33
CA ASP A 60 8.13 -11.22 1.42
C ASP A 60 8.18 -10.83 -0.04
N MET A 61 7.66 -9.66 -0.37
CA MET A 61 7.67 -9.12 -1.71
C MET A 61 7.60 -7.60 -1.68
N ALA A 62 8.24 -6.95 -2.64
CA ALA A 62 8.09 -5.52 -2.80
C ALA A 62 8.06 -5.13 -4.28
N PHE A 63 7.60 -3.91 -4.56
CA PHE A 63 7.57 -3.30 -5.88
C PHE A 63 8.02 -1.85 -5.79
N ILE A 64 8.82 -1.40 -6.74
CA ILE A 64 8.92 0.02 -7.04
C ILE A 64 7.87 0.35 -8.09
N VAL A 65 6.90 1.17 -7.72
CA VAL A 65 5.85 1.68 -8.58
C VAL A 65 6.30 3.02 -9.13
N HIS A 66 6.46 3.11 -10.45
CA HIS A 66 6.91 4.33 -11.14
C HIS A 66 5.69 5.14 -11.57
N LEU A 67 5.55 6.33 -11.00
CA LEU A 67 4.49 7.29 -11.36
C LEU A 67 5.05 8.43 -12.18
N GLU A 68 4.30 8.91 -13.15
CA GLU A 68 4.48 10.19 -13.82
C GLU A 68 3.24 11.04 -13.62
N ASN A 69 3.40 12.17 -12.92
CA ASN A 69 2.30 13.05 -12.54
C ASN A 69 1.13 12.31 -11.86
N GLY A 70 1.47 11.37 -10.97
CA GLY A 70 0.50 10.56 -10.22
C GLY A 70 -0.18 9.44 -11.00
N THR A 71 0.28 9.12 -12.21
CA THR A 71 -0.25 8.01 -13.03
C THR A 71 0.81 6.92 -13.14
N LEU A 72 0.41 5.66 -12.93
CA LEU A 72 1.28 4.50 -13.08
C LEU A 72 1.85 4.41 -14.50
N LYS A 73 3.17 4.37 -14.63
CA LYS A 73 3.88 4.12 -15.89
C LYS A 73 4.32 2.67 -16.02
N ASN A 74 5.03 2.21 -15.02
CA ASN A 74 5.49 0.83 -14.93
C ASN A 74 5.77 0.47 -13.47
N TYR A 75 6.23 -0.75 -13.24
CA TYR A 75 6.68 -1.23 -11.94
C TYR A 75 7.94 -2.07 -12.09
N THR A 76 8.72 -2.15 -11.02
CA THR A 76 9.86 -3.03 -10.91
C THR A 76 9.64 -3.95 -9.71
N ALA A 77 9.62 -5.27 -9.93
CA ALA A 77 9.51 -6.22 -8.84
C ALA A 77 10.82 -6.27 -8.05
N ILE A 78 10.71 -6.30 -6.75
CA ILE A 78 11.80 -6.42 -5.79
C ILE A 78 11.59 -7.72 -5.02
N TYR A 79 12.56 -8.61 -5.11
CA TYR A 79 12.57 -9.88 -4.38
C TYR A 79 13.49 -9.71 -3.17
N PRO A 80 12.96 -9.74 -1.93
CA PRO A 80 13.70 -9.41 -0.71
C PRO A 80 14.87 -10.34 -0.38
N GLY A 81 14.85 -11.59 -0.93
CA GLY A 81 15.86 -12.59 -0.65
C GLY A 81 17.28 -12.11 -0.96
N GLY A 82 18.12 -12.05 0.07
CA GLY A 82 19.52 -11.63 -0.04
C GLY A 82 19.76 -10.13 -0.15
N MET A 83 18.72 -9.29 -0.17
CA MET A 83 18.88 -7.83 -0.15
C MET A 83 19.17 -7.36 1.26
N THR A 84 20.38 -6.85 1.49
CA THR A 84 20.87 -6.43 2.80
C THR A 84 21.07 -4.93 2.92
N HIS A 85 20.90 -4.41 4.11
CA HIS A 85 21.24 -3.03 4.46
C HIS A 85 22.77 -2.83 4.44
N PRO A 86 23.27 -1.68 3.96
CA PRO A 86 24.70 -1.45 3.86
C PRO A 86 25.45 -1.37 5.21
N SER A 87 24.74 -1.11 6.31
CA SER A 87 25.38 -0.91 7.62
C SER A 87 24.55 -1.32 8.83
N ALA A 88 23.22 -1.52 8.71
CA ALA A 88 22.42 -1.98 9.83
C ALA A 88 22.58 -3.50 10.04
N GLU A 89 22.52 -3.91 11.30
CA GLU A 89 22.61 -5.31 11.70
C GLU A 89 21.21 -5.89 11.89
N GLU A 90 21.08 -7.21 11.65
CA GLU A 90 19.89 -7.96 12.00
C GLU A 90 19.60 -7.89 13.50
N PRO A 91 18.32 -7.90 13.92
CA PRO A 91 17.93 -8.09 15.29
C PRO A 91 18.55 -9.36 15.88
N GLN A 92 18.92 -9.31 17.16
CA GLN A 92 19.58 -10.48 17.80
C GLN A 92 18.71 -11.74 17.76
N GLU A 93 17.41 -11.57 17.87
CA GLU A 93 16.43 -12.66 17.80
C GLU A 93 16.44 -13.31 16.40
N ALA A 94 16.50 -12.52 15.34
CA ALA A 94 16.62 -13.05 13.96
C ALA A 94 17.96 -13.77 13.75
N GLN A 95 19.07 -13.23 14.27
CA GLN A 95 20.37 -13.88 14.21
C GLN A 95 20.38 -15.23 14.95
N GLN A 96 19.69 -15.32 16.09
CA GLN A 96 19.54 -16.58 16.85
C GLN A 96 18.71 -17.62 16.10
N GLN A 97 17.81 -17.18 15.20
CA GLN A 97 17.03 -18.05 14.31
C GLN A 97 17.78 -18.44 13.03
N GLY A 98 19.00 -17.94 12.84
CA GLY A 98 19.86 -18.31 11.72
C GLY A 98 19.98 -17.25 10.62
N ALA A 99 19.41 -16.05 10.82
CA ALA A 99 19.67 -14.91 9.95
C ALA A 99 21.15 -14.52 9.98
N GLY A 100 21.61 -13.88 8.93
CA GLY A 100 22.96 -13.32 8.86
C GLY A 100 23.15 -12.13 9.83
N SER A 101 24.31 -11.46 9.74
CA SER A 101 24.56 -10.28 10.58
C SER A 101 24.02 -8.97 9.98
N ALA A 102 23.85 -8.88 8.66
CA ALA A 102 23.37 -7.68 7.99
C ALA A 102 21.86 -7.73 7.83
N LEU A 103 21.16 -6.65 8.20
CA LEU A 103 19.71 -6.54 8.14
C LEU A 103 19.19 -6.81 6.73
N LEU A 104 18.31 -7.80 6.59
CA LEU A 104 17.64 -8.14 5.34
C LEU A 104 16.41 -7.24 5.08
N LEU A 105 16.07 -7.02 3.83
CA LEU A 105 14.80 -6.38 3.46
C LEU A 105 13.60 -7.17 4.02
N HIS A 106 13.71 -8.50 4.05
CA HIS A 106 12.72 -9.40 4.63
C HIS A 106 12.44 -9.07 6.11
N ASP A 107 13.44 -8.64 6.87
CA ASP A 107 13.35 -8.33 8.29
C ASP A 107 13.26 -6.83 8.59
N ALA A 108 13.15 -5.99 7.55
CA ALA A 108 13.12 -4.53 7.73
C ALA A 108 12.01 -4.05 8.67
N PHE A 109 10.85 -4.74 8.70
CA PHE A 109 9.70 -4.39 9.55
C PHE A 109 9.66 -5.16 10.87
N TRP A 110 10.81 -5.54 11.40
CA TRP A 110 10.93 -6.22 12.69
C TRP A 110 10.57 -5.34 13.89
N ASP A 111 10.90 -4.04 13.83
CA ASP A 111 10.65 -3.08 14.90
C ASP A 111 9.16 -2.74 15.02
N GLU A 112 8.66 -2.54 16.26
CA GLU A 112 7.29 -2.07 16.50
C GLU A 112 7.01 -0.68 15.89
N ASP A 113 8.06 0.15 15.74
CA ASP A 113 7.97 1.43 15.04
C ASP A 113 8.08 1.23 13.51
N ASN A 114 6.95 1.21 12.85
CA ASN A 114 6.87 1.08 11.39
C ASN A 114 7.66 2.16 10.63
N SER A 115 7.94 3.32 11.22
CA SER A 115 8.75 4.36 10.59
C SER A 115 10.21 3.91 10.43
N VAL A 116 10.72 3.14 11.38
CA VAL A 116 12.03 2.50 11.31
C VAL A 116 12.06 1.46 10.19
N GLY A 117 11.04 0.61 10.13
CA GLY A 117 10.90 -0.41 9.09
C GLY A 117 10.87 0.19 7.68
N MET A 118 10.05 1.21 7.47
CA MET A 118 9.96 1.91 6.18
C MET A 118 11.29 2.57 5.78
N LYS A 119 11.98 3.18 6.75
CA LYS A 119 13.30 3.76 6.53
C LYS A 119 14.31 2.69 6.08
N TYR A 120 14.40 1.56 6.80
CA TYR A 120 15.30 0.47 6.43
C TYR A 120 14.96 -0.14 5.06
N ALA A 121 13.68 -0.38 4.77
CA ALA A 121 13.26 -0.88 3.48
C ALA A 121 13.68 0.05 2.33
N LYS A 122 13.49 1.36 2.51
CA LYS A 122 13.95 2.38 1.56
C LYS A 122 15.47 2.32 1.36
N GLU A 123 16.24 2.39 2.45
CA GLU A 123 17.71 2.41 2.41
C GLU A 123 18.29 1.15 1.76
N ILE A 124 17.71 -0.03 2.06
CA ILE A 124 18.11 -1.30 1.42
C ILE A 124 17.84 -1.26 -0.08
N VAL A 125 16.62 -0.90 -0.47
CA VAL A 125 16.23 -0.93 -1.89
C VAL A 125 17.03 0.10 -2.69
N GLU A 126 17.19 1.32 -2.20
CA GLU A 126 18.00 2.34 -2.85
C GLU A 126 19.47 1.89 -3.02
N TYR A 127 20.05 1.29 -1.99
CA TYR A 127 21.43 0.80 -2.02
C TYR A 127 21.60 -0.36 -3.01
N GLN A 128 20.70 -1.33 -2.99
CA GLN A 128 20.80 -2.56 -3.79
C GLN A 128 20.44 -2.35 -5.27
N THR A 129 19.53 -1.40 -5.56
CA THR A 129 19.01 -1.19 -6.92
C THR A 129 19.56 0.06 -7.60
N ASN A 130 20.17 0.97 -6.83
CA ASN A 130 20.56 2.31 -7.27
C ASN A 130 19.38 3.13 -7.84
N MET A 131 18.15 2.83 -7.40
CA MET A 131 16.93 3.58 -7.71
C MET A 131 16.54 4.42 -6.49
N SER A 132 16.20 5.70 -6.70
CA SER A 132 15.67 6.55 -5.64
C SER A 132 14.25 6.13 -5.29
N VAL A 133 13.87 6.24 -4.02
CA VAL A 133 12.51 5.99 -3.51
C VAL A 133 11.98 7.28 -2.90
N ASP A 134 10.86 7.78 -3.41
CA ASP A 134 10.22 9.01 -2.91
C ASP A 134 9.32 8.74 -1.69
N SER A 135 8.67 7.58 -1.64
CA SER A 135 7.77 7.19 -0.54
C SER A 135 7.73 5.68 -0.37
N VAL A 136 7.45 5.23 0.85
CA VAL A 136 7.27 3.81 1.19
C VAL A 136 5.87 3.57 1.71
N VAL A 137 5.25 2.49 1.24
CA VAL A 137 3.98 1.96 1.71
C VAL A 137 4.18 0.50 2.07
N ALA A 138 3.79 0.10 3.29
CA ALA A 138 3.73 -1.31 3.65
C ALA A 138 2.26 -1.72 3.86
N ILE A 139 1.92 -2.89 3.33
CA ILE A 139 0.56 -3.45 3.35
C ILE A 139 0.64 -4.92 3.73
N ASN A 140 -0.14 -5.34 4.73
CA ASN A 140 -0.19 -6.74 5.13
C ASN A 140 -1.31 -7.52 4.41
N SER A 141 -1.36 -8.85 4.62
CA SER A 141 -2.33 -9.73 3.96
C SER A 141 -3.77 -9.40 4.36
N GLN A 142 -4.02 -8.98 5.61
CA GLN A 142 -5.37 -8.60 6.07
C GLN A 142 -5.91 -7.38 5.31
N ALA A 143 -5.06 -6.41 5.03
CA ALA A 143 -5.43 -5.24 4.24
C ALA A 143 -5.70 -5.61 2.78
N LEU A 144 -4.87 -6.48 2.19
CA LEU A 144 -5.09 -7.00 0.84
C LEU A 144 -6.43 -7.74 0.75
N ASP A 145 -6.72 -8.64 1.70
CA ASP A 145 -7.99 -9.38 1.76
C ASP A 145 -9.20 -8.45 1.85
N ALA A 146 -9.13 -7.42 2.69
CA ALA A 146 -10.22 -6.47 2.85
C ALA A 146 -10.50 -5.68 1.55
N ILE A 147 -9.44 -5.23 0.86
CA ILE A 147 -9.55 -4.48 -0.39
C ILE A 147 -10.06 -5.38 -1.52
N LEU A 148 -9.53 -6.60 -1.65
CA LEU A 148 -9.94 -7.56 -2.68
C LEU A 148 -11.38 -8.02 -2.46
N SER A 149 -11.79 -8.27 -1.21
CA SER A 149 -13.18 -8.60 -0.88
C SER A 149 -14.14 -7.47 -1.27
N ALA A 150 -13.73 -6.22 -1.08
CA ALA A 150 -14.50 -5.06 -1.50
C ALA A 150 -14.58 -4.90 -3.03
N ALA A 151 -13.57 -5.37 -3.78
CA ALA A 151 -13.58 -5.41 -5.24
C ALA A 151 -14.54 -6.48 -5.79
N GLY A 152 -14.86 -7.51 -4.98
CA GLY A 152 -15.66 -8.66 -5.40
C GLY A 152 -14.87 -9.65 -6.26
N PRO A 153 -15.53 -10.58 -6.95
CA PRO A 153 -14.87 -11.56 -7.80
C PRO A 153 -14.09 -10.89 -8.93
N LEU A 154 -12.79 -11.19 -9.00
CA LEU A 154 -11.89 -10.65 -10.03
C LEU A 154 -11.74 -11.63 -11.18
N GLU A 155 -11.78 -11.13 -12.42
CA GLU A 155 -11.54 -11.89 -13.63
C GLU A 155 -10.14 -11.59 -14.18
N ILE A 156 -9.30 -12.62 -14.27
CA ILE A 156 -7.96 -12.56 -14.84
C ILE A 156 -7.89 -13.57 -15.99
N ASN A 157 -7.63 -13.09 -17.20
CA ASN A 157 -7.54 -13.93 -18.41
C ASN A 157 -8.79 -14.81 -18.66
N GLY A 158 -9.97 -14.35 -18.25
CA GLY A 158 -11.23 -15.07 -18.42
C GLY A 158 -11.58 -16.05 -17.29
N GLU A 159 -10.76 -16.12 -16.27
CA GLU A 159 -10.99 -16.96 -15.08
C GLU A 159 -11.22 -16.09 -13.84
N ILE A 160 -12.17 -16.51 -12.99
CA ILE A 160 -12.43 -15.85 -11.71
C ILE A 160 -11.38 -16.32 -10.71
N THR A 161 -10.67 -15.37 -10.10
CA THR A 161 -9.73 -15.65 -9.02
C THR A 161 -10.33 -15.29 -7.67
N ASN A 162 -10.04 -16.13 -6.66
CA ASN A 162 -10.36 -15.91 -5.25
C ASN A 162 -9.08 -15.96 -4.40
N ALA A 163 -7.94 -15.54 -4.96
CA ALA A 163 -6.67 -15.51 -4.23
C ALA A 163 -6.80 -14.66 -2.96
N SER A 164 -6.33 -15.17 -1.84
CA SER A 164 -6.24 -14.43 -0.59
C SER A 164 -5.02 -13.52 -0.58
N GLY A 165 -5.00 -12.53 0.33
CA GLY A 165 -3.85 -11.65 0.50
C GLY A 165 -2.56 -12.40 0.82
N ILE A 166 -2.65 -13.45 1.66
CA ILE A 166 -1.49 -14.27 2.01
C ILE A 166 -1.00 -15.11 0.82
N ASP A 167 -1.90 -15.64 -0.02
CA ASP A 167 -1.52 -16.36 -1.24
C ASP A 167 -0.78 -15.42 -2.21
N ILE A 168 -1.26 -14.16 -2.33
CA ILE A 168 -0.62 -13.15 -3.16
C ILE A 168 0.81 -12.87 -2.68
N ILE A 169 1.03 -12.83 -1.37
CA ILE A 169 2.32 -12.54 -0.76
C ILE A 169 3.28 -13.73 -0.88
N ARG A 170 2.82 -14.96 -0.65
CA ARG A 170 3.66 -16.16 -0.50
C ARG A 170 3.79 -17.01 -1.75
N GLU A 171 2.77 -17.08 -2.61
CA GLU A 171 2.74 -18.01 -3.72
C GLU A 171 3.84 -17.71 -4.73
N GLU A 172 4.76 -18.65 -4.91
CA GLU A 172 5.88 -18.53 -5.85
C GLU A 172 5.58 -19.14 -7.23
N ASP A 173 4.66 -20.11 -7.31
CA ASP A 173 4.29 -20.81 -8.54
C ASP A 173 2.82 -20.58 -8.88
N TRP A 174 2.56 -19.59 -9.72
CA TRP A 174 1.23 -19.30 -10.25
C TRP A 174 0.87 -20.14 -11.49
N GLY A 175 1.71 -21.13 -11.81
CA GLY A 175 1.53 -21.99 -12.98
C GLY A 175 1.85 -21.32 -14.32
N ASN A 176 1.93 -22.12 -15.37
CA ASN A 176 2.13 -21.66 -16.76
C ASN A 176 3.34 -20.73 -17.00
N GLY A 177 4.33 -20.70 -16.11
CA GLY A 177 5.51 -19.85 -16.24
C GLY A 177 5.26 -18.37 -15.98
N VAL A 178 4.16 -18.02 -15.34
CA VAL A 178 3.87 -16.65 -14.90
C VAL A 178 4.73 -16.32 -13.69
N SER A 179 5.46 -15.21 -13.74
CA SER A 179 6.22 -14.76 -12.59
C SER A 179 5.27 -14.31 -11.47
N ARG A 180 5.70 -14.47 -10.20
CA ARG A 180 4.96 -13.95 -9.04
C ARG A 180 4.56 -12.48 -9.22
N ALA A 181 5.49 -11.65 -9.69
CA ALA A 181 5.22 -10.23 -9.92
C ALA A 181 4.11 -10.00 -10.96
N ASP A 182 4.12 -10.74 -12.07
CA ASP A 182 3.10 -10.59 -13.11
C ASP A 182 1.73 -11.08 -12.64
N ALA A 183 1.68 -12.14 -11.84
CA ALA A 183 0.45 -12.64 -11.24
C ALA A 183 -0.16 -11.61 -10.27
N VAL A 184 0.65 -11.07 -9.36
CA VAL A 184 0.23 -10.00 -8.42
C VAL A 184 -0.27 -8.77 -9.18
N MET A 185 0.48 -8.32 -10.19
CA MET A 185 0.07 -7.17 -10.99
C MET A 185 -1.17 -7.47 -11.86
N GLY A 186 -1.40 -8.71 -12.24
CA GLY A 186 -2.65 -9.17 -12.86
C GLY A 186 -3.85 -8.94 -11.94
N ILE A 187 -3.74 -9.32 -10.66
CA ILE A 187 -4.77 -9.11 -9.64
C ILE A 187 -5.01 -7.62 -9.40
N VAL A 188 -3.94 -6.83 -9.23
CA VAL A 188 -4.04 -5.36 -9.03
C VAL A 188 -4.75 -4.69 -10.20
N LYS A 189 -4.41 -5.05 -11.45
CA LYS A 189 -5.07 -4.52 -12.65
C LYS A 189 -6.55 -4.93 -12.74
N ALA A 190 -6.88 -6.17 -12.38
CA ALA A 190 -8.27 -6.64 -12.36
C ALA A 190 -9.09 -5.88 -11.30
N ALA A 191 -8.53 -5.66 -10.10
CA ALA A 191 -9.16 -4.86 -9.05
C ALA A 191 -9.36 -3.39 -9.48
N ALA A 192 -8.35 -2.78 -10.11
CA ALA A 192 -8.45 -1.43 -10.66
C ALA A 192 -9.53 -1.34 -11.77
N LYS A 193 -9.62 -2.33 -12.65
CA LYS A 193 -10.68 -2.43 -13.66
C LYS A 193 -12.07 -2.55 -13.03
N ALA A 194 -12.24 -3.34 -11.98
CA ALA A 194 -13.50 -3.45 -11.24
C ALA A 194 -13.88 -2.09 -10.64
N ALA A 195 -12.95 -1.40 -9.97
CA ALA A 195 -13.16 -0.07 -9.42
C ALA A 195 -13.49 0.99 -10.47
N SER A 196 -12.91 0.90 -11.68
CA SER A 196 -13.19 1.85 -12.76
C SER A 196 -14.54 1.61 -13.45
N SER A 197 -15.05 0.37 -13.40
CA SER A 197 -16.32 -0.01 -14.03
C SER A 197 -17.54 0.26 -13.16
N ASP A 198 -17.38 0.36 -11.84
CA ASP A 198 -18.48 0.55 -10.88
C ASP A 198 -18.07 1.47 -9.72
N GLN A 199 -18.75 2.61 -9.61
CA GLN A 199 -18.51 3.59 -8.54
C GLN A 199 -18.77 3.04 -7.14
N SER A 200 -19.66 2.07 -6.98
CA SER A 200 -19.94 1.44 -5.69
C SER A 200 -18.77 0.55 -5.26
N ILE A 201 -18.19 -0.22 -6.18
CA ILE A 201 -16.98 -1.02 -5.95
C ILE A 201 -15.81 -0.10 -5.58
N LYS A 202 -15.59 0.96 -6.37
CA LYS A 202 -14.56 1.95 -6.07
C LYS A 202 -14.69 2.50 -4.65
N SER A 203 -15.89 2.94 -4.27
CA SER A 203 -16.14 3.49 -2.93
C SER A 203 -15.93 2.43 -1.84
N ALA A 204 -16.32 1.18 -2.08
CA ALA A 204 -16.12 0.08 -1.14
C ALA A 204 -14.62 -0.21 -0.94
N MET A 205 -13.83 -0.28 -2.02
CA MET A 205 -12.39 -0.50 -1.94
C MET A 205 -11.65 0.64 -1.24
N VAL A 206 -12.00 1.90 -1.53
CA VAL A 206 -11.43 3.07 -0.83
C VAL A 206 -11.75 3.03 0.66
N ASN A 207 -13.01 2.73 1.02
CA ASN A 207 -13.40 2.61 2.42
C ASN A 207 -12.67 1.46 3.14
N ALA A 208 -12.51 0.31 2.46
CA ALA A 208 -11.73 -0.81 3.00
C ALA A 208 -10.27 -0.40 3.23
N ALA A 209 -9.63 0.26 2.27
CA ALA A 209 -8.26 0.73 2.42
C ALA A 209 -8.10 1.74 3.56
N LEU A 210 -9.01 2.70 3.70
CA LEU A 210 -9.00 3.67 4.80
C LEU A 210 -9.24 3.02 6.17
N ASP A 211 -10.13 2.03 6.24
CA ASP A 211 -10.36 1.24 7.45
C ASP A 211 -9.08 0.47 7.85
N GLN A 212 -8.43 -0.19 6.90
CA GLN A 212 -7.20 -0.94 7.14
C GLN A 212 -6.02 -0.01 7.50
N TYR A 213 -5.94 1.17 6.89
CA TYR A 213 -4.98 2.20 7.28
C TYR A 213 -5.20 2.65 8.73
N SER A 214 -6.45 2.86 9.14
CA SER A 214 -6.77 3.24 10.53
C SER A 214 -6.44 2.15 11.56
N LYS A 215 -6.35 0.89 11.13
CA LYS A 215 -5.97 -0.28 11.96
C LYS A 215 -4.46 -0.54 11.96
N GLY A 216 -3.68 0.18 11.18
CA GLY A 216 -2.24 -0.04 11.05
C GLY A 216 -1.85 -1.21 10.12
N ASN A 217 -2.81 -1.79 9.39
CA ASN A 217 -2.57 -2.84 8.39
C ASN A 217 -2.02 -2.29 7.06
N ILE A 218 -2.12 -0.98 6.88
CA ILE A 218 -1.44 -0.19 5.86
C ILE A 218 -0.71 0.93 6.57
N VAL A 219 0.56 1.10 6.31
CA VAL A 219 1.38 2.21 6.83
C VAL A 219 2.13 2.88 5.70
N MET A 220 2.48 4.16 5.87
CA MET A 220 3.25 4.93 4.90
C MET A 220 4.15 5.96 5.60
N ASP A 221 5.32 6.25 5.01
CA ASP A 221 6.31 7.15 5.57
C ASP A 221 5.90 8.63 5.49
N GLU A 222 5.29 9.04 4.38
CA GLU A 222 4.70 10.37 4.23
C GLU A 222 3.20 10.28 4.51
N GLN A 223 2.81 10.51 5.76
CA GLN A 223 1.41 10.48 6.17
C GLN A 223 0.57 11.42 5.32
N GLY A 224 -0.40 10.84 4.62
CA GLY A 224 -1.33 11.58 3.77
C GLY A 224 -0.93 11.70 2.29
N ALA A 225 0.34 11.47 1.88
CA ALA A 225 0.75 11.57 0.49
C ALA A 225 -0.02 10.57 -0.41
N PHE A 226 -0.13 9.31 0.01
CA PHE A 226 -0.90 8.31 -0.71
C PHE A 226 -2.41 8.57 -0.65
N ALA A 227 -2.92 8.98 0.52
CA ALA A 227 -4.32 9.40 0.64
C ALA A 227 -4.62 10.63 -0.25
N GLY A 228 -3.69 11.58 -0.34
CA GLY A 228 -3.77 12.72 -1.25
C GLY A 228 -3.76 12.29 -2.72
N LEU A 229 -2.93 11.33 -3.11
CA LEU A 229 -2.90 10.76 -4.45
C LEU A 229 -4.25 10.12 -4.80
N LEU A 230 -4.78 9.25 -3.91
CA LEU A 230 -6.09 8.61 -4.09
C LEU A 230 -7.23 9.63 -4.19
N ALA A 231 -7.21 10.68 -3.36
CA ALA A 231 -8.23 11.71 -3.37
C ALA A 231 -8.18 12.60 -4.63
N SER A 232 -6.98 12.91 -5.14
CA SER A 232 -6.80 13.82 -6.26
C SER A 232 -7.04 13.18 -7.63
N LYS A 233 -6.59 11.94 -7.81
CA LYS A 233 -6.64 11.22 -9.09
C LYS A 233 -7.78 10.22 -9.18
N GLY A 234 -8.23 9.71 -8.04
CA GLY A 234 -9.08 8.53 -8.00
C GLY A 234 -8.28 7.26 -8.28
N PHE A 235 -8.81 6.13 -7.82
CA PHE A 235 -8.13 4.84 -7.93
C PHE A 235 -7.90 4.43 -9.40
N GLU A 236 -8.84 4.75 -10.27
CA GLU A 236 -8.84 4.41 -11.70
C GLU A 236 -7.83 5.17 -12.55
N SER A 237 -7.38 6.34 -12.12
CA SER A 237 -6.40 7.14 -12.89
C SER A 237 -4.96 6.92 -12.43
N ILE A 238 -4.75 6.05 -11.45
CA ILE A 238 -3.43 5.61 -11.01
C ILE A 238 -2.97 4.39 -11.83
N PHE A 239 -3.92 3.55 -12.29
CA PHE A 239 -3.64 2.29 -12.99
C PHE A 239 -4.06 2.30 -14.46
#